data_d97ef4f5da4a6fb807a129fd781fbd27
#
_entry.id   d97ef4f5da4a6fb807a129fd781fbd27
#
_cell.length_a   1.000
_cell.length_b   1.000
_cell.length_c   1.000
_cell.angle_alpha   90.00
_cell.angle_beta   90.00
_cell.angle_gamma   90.00
#
_symmetry.space_group_name_H-M   'P 1'
#
loop_
_entity.id
_entity.type
_entity.pdbx_description
1 polymer ?
#
loop_
_entity_poly.entity_id
_entity_poly.type
_entity_poly.pdbx_seq_one_letter_code
_entity_poly.pdbx_strand_id
1 'polypeptide(L)'
;MEHVVAETEGRISTRLPHQRTLLNSPMKWITRERPKIDRIACPWLIKRFVDIEAEFIYVPFDQVIPQAQALEAIPFDLPGVEYTHYGDQCTFDYILKKHQLTDTALHTLAMIVRGADTDRHDLAVQASGLWAISAGLAENITDDQELLKQGMMIYDALYTWARHLQNEKHTQNPIENLLLDVYKKFLQTKGDKVPDWARELKEIIQDQIDTNLALNLKQISQSLNVHPSYLSREFSKYFDDLSFGDYIRKLRIDRAVQLLHDTDHSLSEIAYLTGFSDQSHFTRIFKKVVGQNPSAYRKNLAKK
;
A
#
# COMPACT_ATOMS: atom_id res chain seq x y z
N MET A 1 -51.66 -4.76 14.53
CA MET A 1 -50.67 -3.67 14.51
C MET A 1 -49.31 -4.30 14.63
N GLU A 2 -48.73 -4.63 13.49
CA GLU A 2 -47.42 -5.25 13.39
C GLU A 2 -46.38 -4.15 13.13
N HIS A 3 -45.42 -4.01 14.03
CA HIS A 3 -44.26 -3.14 13.80
C HIS A 3 -43.19 -3.94 13.11
N VAL A 4 -42.97 -3.63 11.83
CA VAL A 4 -41.81 -4.08 11.04
C VAL A 4 -40.62 -3.20 11.44
N VAL A 5 -39.61 -3.82 12.02
CA VAL A 5 -38.29 -3.20 12.26
C VAL A 5 -37.50 -3.37 10.98
N ALA A 6 -37.14 -2.26 10.34
CA ALA A 6 -36.28 -2.23 9.17
C ALA A 6 -34.81 -2.27 9.63
N GLU A 7 -34.11 -3.33 9.28
CA GLU A 7 -32.65 -3.42 9.37
C GLU A 7 -32.03 -2.56 8.27
N THR A 8 -31.32 -1.53 8.66
CA THR A 8 -30.48 -0.71 7.75
C THR A 8 -29.09 -1.28 7.71
N GLU A 9 -28.83 -2.16 6.75
CA GLU A 9 -27.47 -2.50 6.35
C GLU A 9 -26.81 -1.29 5.70
N GLY A 10 -25.84 -0.70 6.38
CA GLY A 10 -24.98 0.37 5.88
C GLY A 10 -23.98 -0.17 4.85
N ARG A 11 -24.42 -0.44 3.62
CA ARG A 11 -23.52 -0.61 2.47
C ARG A 11 -22.98 0.75 2.05
N ILE A 12 -21.68 0.97 2.25
CA ILE A 12 -20.96 2.12 1.67
C ILE A 12 -21.06 2.02 0.15
N SER A 13 -21.97 2.81 -0.42
CA SER A 13 -22.17 2.92 -1.86
C SER A 13 -21.03 3.76 -2.46
N THR A 14 -20.02 3.11 -3.02
CA THR A 14 -18.98 3.72 -3.86
C THR A 14 -19.49 3.89 -5.30
N ARG A 15 -20.64 4.51 -5.51
CA ARG A 15 -21.09 4.87 -6.85
C ARG A 15 -20.72 6.30 -7.17
N LEU A 16 -19.66 6.46 -7.97
CA LEU A 16 -19.42 7.69 -8.72
C LEU A 16 -20.52 7.84 -9.80
N PRO A 17 -21.03 9.05 -10.06
CA PRO A 17 -22.03 9.28 -11.08
C PRO A 17 -21.34 9.31 -12.46
N HIS A 18 -21.28 8.18 -13.14
CA HIS A 18 -20.87 8.15 -14.55
C HIS A 18 -22.10 7.94 -15.44
N GLN A 19 -22.18 8.80 -16.44
CA GLN A 19 -23.17 8.74 -17.50
C GLN A 19 -23.20 7.33 -18.10
N ARG A 20 -24.27 6.58 -17.83
CA ARG A 20 -24.60 5.36 -18.54
C ARG A 20 -24.91 5.74 -19.98
N THR A 21 -23.93 5.66 -20.86
CA THR A 21 -24.22 5.47 -22.27
C THR A 21 -24.67 4.02 -22.42
N LEU A 22 -25.93 3.82 -22.74
CA LEU A 22 -26.53 2.53 -23.04
C LEU A 22 -25.94 2.00 -24.36
N LEU A 23 -24.77 1.37 -24.28
CA LEU A 23 -24.29 0.47 -25.32
C LEU A 23 -24.91 -0.89 -25.04
N ASN A 24 -25.69 -1.41 -25.98
CA ASN A 24 -26.44 -2.66 -25.87
C ASN A 24 -25.56 -3.92 -25.88
N SER A 25 -24.24 -3.79 -25.95
CA SER A 25 -23.27 -4.89 -25.89
C SER A 25 -21.95 -4.42 -25.26
N PRO A 26 -21.20 -5.32 -24.54
CA PRO A 26 -19.92 -4.98 -23.96
C PRO A 26 -18.92 -4.53 -25.04
N MET A 27 -18.10 -3.51 -24.72
CA MET A 27 -17.03 -3.10 -25.61
C MET A 27 -15.94 -4.17 -25.65
N LYS A 28 -15.56 -4.55 -26.88
CA LYS A 28 -14.45 -5.49 -27.08
C LYS A 28 -13.16 -4.72 -27.30
N TRP A 29 -12.13 -5.13 -26.60
CA TRP A 29 -10.78 -4.58 -26.69
C TRP A 29 -9.82 -5.67 -27.12
N ILE A 30 -8.88 -5.36 -28.02
CA ILE A 30 -7.97 -6.35 -28.57
C ILE A 30 -6.53 -5.84 -28.59
N THR A 31 -5.59 -6.72 -28.20
CA THR A 31 -4.16 -6.43 -28.22
C THR A 31 -3.35 -7.71 -28.45
N ARG A 32 -2.02 -7.58 -28.36
CA ARG A 32 -1.07 -8.68 -28.51
C ARG A 32 -1.17 -9.70 -27.38
N GLU A 33 -1.01 -10.97 -27.72
CA GLU A 33 -0.82 -12.08 -26.76
C GLU A 33 0.37 -11.85 -25.81
N ARG A 34 0.49 -12.67 -24.77
CA ARG A 34 1.50 -12.60 -23.72
C ARG A 34 1.52 -11.21 -23.03
N PRO A 35 0.40 -10.78 -22.43
CA PRO A 35 0.27 -9.45 -21.87
C PRO A 35 1.22 -9.23 -20.68
N LYS A 36 1.82 -8.02 -20.62
CA LYS A 36 2.60 -7.52 -19.49
C LYS A 36 2.21 -6.07 -19.27
N ILE A 37 2.49 -5.55 -18.12
CA ILE A 37 2.32 -4.15 -17.70
C ILE A 37 1.07 -3.48 -18.31
N ASP A 38 1.23 -2.68 -19.37
CA ASP A 38 0.13 -1.89 -19.98
C ASP A 38 -1.01 -2.77 -20.52
N ARG A 39 -0.70 -3.94 -21.06
CA ARG A 39 -1.70 -4.88 -21.58
C ARG A 39 -2.49 -5.65 -20.50
N ILE A 40 -2.19 -5.39 -19.22
CA ILE A 40 -2.96 -5.82 -18.06
C ILE A 40 -3.52 -4.59 -17.31
N ALA A 41 -2.72 -3.53 -17.16
CA ALA A 41 -3.11 -2.30 -16.49
C ALA A 41 -4.28 -1.60 -17.21
N CYS A 42 -4.22 -1.51 -18.55
CA CYS A 42 -5.29 -0.89 -19.35
C CYS A 42 -6.62 -1.66 -19.23
N PRO A 43 -6.67 -2.99 -19.40
CA PRO A 43 -7.85 -3.79 -19.08
C PRO A 43 -8.39 -3.58 -17.68
N TRP A 44 -7.53 -3.53 -16.68
CA TRP A 44 -7.93 -3.25 -15.31
C TRP A 44 -8.59 -1.86 -15.17
N LEU A 45 -7.96 -0.82 -15.74
CA LEU A 45 -8.48 0.54 -15.73
C LEU A 45 -9.83 0.65 -16.42
N ILE A 46 -9.93 0.06 -17.61
CA ILE A 46 -11.17 0.04 -18.38
C ILE A 46 -12.27 -0.66 -17.58
N LYS A 47 -12.02 -1.85 -17.07
CA LYS A 47 -13.02 -2.66 -16.37
C LYS A 47 -13.47 -2.05 -15.04
N ARG A 48 -12.63 -1.27 -14.37
CA ARG A 48 -12.98 -0.64 -13.09
C ARG A 48 -13.62 0.73 -13.22
N PHE A 49 -13.30 1.50 -14.29
CA PHE A 49 -13.63 2.92 -14.37
C PHE A 49 -14.34 3.36 -15.66
N VAL A 50 -14.32 2.54 -16.70
CA VAL A 50 -14.88 2.90 -18.02
C VAL A 50 -16.06 2.00 -18.38
N ASP A 51 -15.82 0.69 -18.48
CA ASP A 51 -16.83 -0.31 -18.86
C ASP A 51 -16.63 -1.61 -18.08
N ILE A 52 -17.49 -1.88 -17.10
CA ILE A 52 -17.41 -3.07 -16.25
C ILE A 52 -17.61 -4.39 -17.01
N GLU A 53 -18.32 -4.32 -18.14
CA GLU A 53 -18.62 -5.48 -18.99
C GLU A 53 -17.58 -5.67 -20.12
N ALA A 54 -16.57 -4.79 -20.22
CA ALA A 54 -15.55 -4.85 -21.27
C ALA A 54 -14.94 -6.25 -21.43
N GLU A 55 -14.78 -6.69 -22.66
CA GLU A 55 -14.15 -7.97 -23.03
C GLU A 55 -12.76 -7.70 -23.61
N PHE A 56 -11.76 -8.52 -23.23
CA PHE A 56 -10.38 -8.37 -23.71
C PHE A 56 -9.95 -9.61 -24.49
N ILE A 57 -9.42 -9.38 -25.69
CA ILE A 57 -9.01 -10.39 -26.67
C ILE A 57 -7.50 -10.26 -26.89
N TYR A 58 -6.80 -11.36 -26.75
CA TYR A 58 -5.36 -11.46 -26.99
C TYR A 58 -5.08 -12.34 -28.20
N VAL A 59 -4.29 -11.83 -29.15
CA VAL A 59 -3.99 -12.53 -30.39
C VAL A 59 -2.54 -12.25 -30.82
N PRO A 60 -1.95 -13.05 -31.73
CA PRO A 60 -0.65 -12.73 -32.33
C PRO A 60 -0.62 -11.32 -32.90
N PHE A 61 0.55 -10.67 -32.84
CA PHE A 61 0.72 -9.25 -33.22
C PHE A 61 0.16 -8.89 -34.60
N ASP A 62 0.42 -9.73 -35.61
CA ASP A 62 -0.02 -9.54 -36.99
C ASP A 62 -1.53 -9.72 -37.19
N GLN A 63 -2.21 -10.35 -36.25
CA GLN A 63 -3.64 -10.59 -36.27
C GLN A 63 -4.47 -9.50 -35.58
N VAL A 64 -3.85 -8.63 -34.77
CA VAL A 64 -4.59 -7.64 -33.98
C VAL A 64 -5.47 -6.74 -34.85
N ILE A 65 -4.91 -6.11 -35.86
CA ILE A 65 -5.66 -5.17 -36.71
C ILE A 65 -6.74 -5.89 -37.60
N PRO A 66 -6.44 -7.02 -38.26
CA PRO A 66 -7.47 -7.77 -38.97
C PRO A 66 -8.62 -8.24 -38.08
N GLN A 67 -8.31 -8.76 -36.91
CA GLN A 67 -9.34 -9.23 -35.96
C GLN A 67 -10.10 -8.08 -35.30
N ALA A 68 -9.44 -6.94 -35.04
CA ALA A 68 -10.11 -5.75 -34.53
C ALA A 68 -11.25 -5.33 -35.46
N GLN A 69 -11.00 -5.33 -36.80
CA GLN A 69 -12.00 -5.00 -37.78
C GLN A 69 -13.13 -6.05 -37.88
N ALA A 70 -12.76 -7.33 -37.85
CA ALA A 70 -13.73 -8.43 -37.96
C ALA A 70 -14.66 -8.54 -36.73
N LEU A 71 -14.16 -8.21 -35.53
CA LEU A 71 -14.88 -8.34 -34.26
C LEU A 71 -15.47 -7.02 -33.78
N GLU A 72 -15.29 -5.92 -34.52
CA GLU A 72 -15.62 -4.56 -34.10
C GLU A 72 -14.99 -4.22 -32.73
N ALA A 73 -13.74 -4.66 -32.51
CA ALA A 73 -13.00 -4.47 -31.26
C ALA A 73 -12.07 -3.26 -31.38
N ILE A 74 -11.85 -2.61 -30.26
CA ILE A 74 -10.96 -1.44 -30.10
C ILE A 74 -9.53 -1.95 -29.91
N PRO A 75 -8.60 -1.72 -30.87
CA PRO A 75 -7.20 -2.11 -30.69
C PRO A 75 -6.49 -1.16 -29.71
N PHE A 76 -5.64 -1.70 -28.83
CA PHE A 76 -4.87 -0.93 -27.88
C PHE A 76 -3.44 -1.46 -27.68
N ASP A 77 -2.56 -0.59 -27.19
CA ASP A 77 -1.15 -0.85 -26.91
C ASP A 77 -0.38 -1.37 -28.13
N LEU A 78 -0.59 -0.71 -29.29
CA LEU A 78 0.12 -0.95 -30.54
C LEU A 78 0.48 0.36 -31.23
N PRO A 79 1.56 0.39 -32.04
CA PRO A 79 1.84 1.55 -32.89
C PRO A 79 0.72 1.79 -33.92
N GLY A 80 0.37 3.06 -34.12
CA GLY A 80 -0.57 3.46 -35.17
C GLY A 80 -2.06 3.32 -34.85
N VAL A 81 -2.41 2.95 -33.60
CA VAL A 81 -3.80 2.95 -33.14
C VAL A 81 -4.04 4.14 -32.19
N GLU A 82 -5.31 4.43 -31.90
CA GLU A 82 -5.67 5.55 -31.02
C GLU A 82 -5.19 5.34 -29.58
N TYR A 83 -5.43 4.17 -29.02
CA TYR A 83 -5.06 3.83 -27.64
C TYR A 83 -3.65 3.26 -27.61
N THR A 84 -2.65 4.13 -27.58
CA THR A 84 -1.24 3.77 -27.63
C THR A 84 -0.38 4.75 -26.82
N HIS A 85 0.94 4.59 -26.89
CA HIS A 85 1.91 5.50 -26.27
C HIS A 85 1.97 6.85 -27.03
N TYR A 86 2.09 7.95 -26.28
CA TYR A 86 2.27 9.30 -26.81
C TYR A 86 3.42 10.00 -26.10
N GLY A 87 4.52 10.21 -26.81
CA GLY A 87 5.73 10.78 -26.21
C GLY A 87 6.32 9.86 -25.15
N ASP A 88 6.44 10.35 -23.94
CA ASP A 88 6.92 9.61 -22.76
C ASP A 88 5.78 8.97 -21.93
N GLN A 89 4.54 9.08 -22.41
CA GLN A 89 3.35 8.53 -21.76
C GLN A 89 2.99 7.16 -22.33
N CYS A 90 2.64 6.21 -21.45
CA CYS A 90 2.17 4.89 -21.85
C CYS A 90 0.66 4.88 -22.18
N THR A 91 0.15 3.74 -22.64
CA THR A 91 -1.27 3.60 -23.02
C THR A 91 -2.21 3.85 -21.84
N PHE A 92 -1.82 3.46 -20.63
CA PHE A 92 -2.57 3.74 -19.41
C PHE A 92 -2.81 5.24 -19.19
N ASP A 93 -1.77 6.07 -19.37
CA ASP A 93 -1.88 7.53 -19.28
C ASP A 93 -2.88 8.10 -20.30
N TYR A 94 -2.85 7.57 -21.53
CA TYR A 94 -3.76 7.98 -22.57
C TYR A 94 -5.22 7.69 -22.21
N ILE A 95 -5.50 6.51 -21.67
CA ILE A 95 -6.86 6.12 -21.22
C ILE A 95 -7.35 7.04 -20.11
N LEU A 96 -6.52 7.35 -19.11
CA LEU A 96 -6.86 8.30 -18.06
C LEU A 96 -7.31 9.64 -18.64
N LYS A 97 -6.51 10.17 -19.57
CA LYS A 97 -6.79 11.46 -20.21
C LYS A 97 -8.04 11.42 -21.10
N LYS A 98 -8.18 10.39 -21.92
CA LYS A 98 -9.29 10.22 -22.85
C LYS A 98 -10.63 10.12 -22.13
N HIS A 99 -10.68 9.39 -21.03
CA HIS A 99 -11.89 9.18 -20.23
C HIS A 99 -12.03 10.17 -19.08
N GLN A 100 -11.16 11.20 -19.00
CA GLN A 100 -11.20 12.27 -17.99
C GLN A 100 -11.24 11.72 -16.53
N LEU A 101 -10.46 10.66 -16.27
CA LEU A 101 -10.37 10.05 -14.95
C LEU A 101 -9.44 10.88 -14.07
N THR A 102 -9.99 11.57 -13.08
CA THR A 102 -9.26 12.56 -12.25
C THR A 102 -8.91 12.06 -10.84
N ASP A 103 -9.16 10.79 -10.55
CA ASP A 103 -8.79 10.19 -9.25
C ASP A 103 -7.27 10.26 -9.05
N THR A 104 -6.84 10.88 -7.96
CA THR A 104 -5.42 11.06 -7.65
C THR A 104 -4.68 9.75 -7.43
N ALA A 105 -5.36 8.71 -6.94
CA ALA A 105 -4.78 7.38 -6.81
C ALA A 105 -4.48 6.74 -8.18
N LEU A 106 -5.32 7.00 -9.19
CA LEU A 106 -5.05 6.58 -10.57
C LEU A 106 -3.83 7.29 -11.16
N HIS A 107 -3.62 8.56 -10.86
CA HIS A 107 -2.42 9.28 -11.28
C HIS A 107 -1.15 8.76 -10.60
N THR A 108 -1.23 8.39 -9.32
CA THR A 108 -0.13 7.69 -8.64
C THR A 108 0.18 6.36 -9.31
N LEU A 109 -0.86 5.58 -9.62
CA LEU A 109 -0.71 4.31 -10.31
C LEU A 109 -0.14 4.47 -11.72
N ALA A 110 -0.52 5.53 -12.46
CA ALA A 110 0.01 5.83 -13.78
C ALA A 110 1.53 6.01 -13.79
N MET A 111 2.09 6.67 -12.78
CA MET A 111 3.55 6.80 -12.66
C MET A 111 4.25 5.45 -12.46
N ILE A 112 3.64 4.55 -11.67
CA ILE A 112 4.17 3.20 -11.43
C ILE A 112 4.10 2.36 -12.70
N VAL A 113 2.94 2.37 -13.39
CA VAL A 113 2.71 1.64 -14.64
C VAL A 113 3.67 2.13 -15.72
N ARG A 114 3.74 3.44 -15.96
CA ARG A 114 4.64 4.04 -16.93
C ARG A 114 6.08 3.69 -16.65
N GLY A 115 6.51 3.78 -15.38
CA GLY A 115 7.87 3.43 -14.98
C GLY A 115 8.20 1.97 -15.27
N ALA A 116 7.26 1.06 -15.05
CA ALA A 116 7.43 -0.38 -15.32
C ALA A 116 7.38 -0.72 -16.82
N ASP A 117 6.53 -0.01 -17.58
CA ASP A 117 6.29 -0.30 -19.00
C ASP A 117 7.36 0.30 -19.93
N THR A 118 7.96 1.43 -19.53
CA THR A 118 8.93 2.17 -20.33
C THR A 118 10.39 2.05 -19.87
N ASP A 119 10.69 1.11 -18.99
CA ASP A 119 12.02 0.93 -18.35
C ASP A 119 12.52 2.18 -17.60
N ARG A 120 11.60 3.05 -17.20
CA ARG A 120 11.86 4.26 -16.41
C ARG A 120 11.55 4.03 -14.94
N HIS A 121 12.24 3.05 -14.33
CA HIS A 121 12.02 2.67 -12.93
C HIS A 121 12.30 3.81 -11.93
N ASP A 122 12.96 4.87 -12.39
CA ASP A 122 13.19 6.11 -11.64
C ASP A 122 11.89 6.93 -11.37
N LEU A 123 10.83 6.71 -12.14
CA LEU A 123 9.56 7.44 -11.99
C LEU A 123 8.80 7.08 -10.71
N ALA A 124 8.93 5.84 -10.24
CA ALA A 124 8.32 5.39 -8.99
C ALA A 124 9.10 4.19 -8.43
N VAL A 125 9.34 4.16 -7.13
CA VAL A 125 10.10 3.08 -6.48
C VAL A 125 9.43 1.69 -6.65
N GLN A 126 8.12 1.65 -6.86
CA GLN A 126 7.35 0.43 -7.09
C GLN A 126 7.46 -0.11 -8.51
N ALA A 127 7.94 0.69 -9.47
CA ALA A 127 7.96 0.33 -10.89
C ALA A 127 8.80 -0.93 -11.17
N SER A 128 9.99 -1.02 -10.61
CA SER A 128 10.85 -2.21 -10.76
C SER A 128 10.22 -3.47 -10.15
N GLY A 129 9.54 -3.34 -9.01
CA GLY A 129 8.80 -4.43 -8.38
C GLY A 129 7.63 -4.91 -9.24
N LEU A 130 6.84 -3.97 -9.79
CA LEU A 130 5.73 -4.29 -10.69
C LEU A 130 6.23 -4.99 -11.95
N TRP A 131 7.33 -4.51 -12.54
CA TRP A 131 7.96 -5.15 -13.70
C TRP A 131 8.39 -6.59 -13.37
N ALA A 132 9.10 -6.82 -12.26
CA ALA A 132 9.59 -8.15 -11.86
C ALA A 132 8.43 -9.14 -11.62
N ILE A 133 7.37 -8.71 -10.91
CA ILE A 133 6.18 -9.52 -10.67
C ILE A 133 5.47 -9.85 -11.99
N SER A 134 5.28 -8.85 -12.87
CA SER A 134 4.62 -9.02 -14.17
C SER A 134 5.39 -9.98 -15.09
N ALA A 135 6.72 -9.88 -15.11
CA ALA A 135 7.59 -10.77 -15.85
C ALA A 135 7.49 -12.21 -15.33
N GLY A 136 7.54 -12.40 -14.01
CA GLY A 136 7.42 -13.72 -13.37
C GLY A 136 6.06 -14.38 -13.59
N LEU A 137 4.96 -13.60 -13.52
CA LEU A 137 3.62 -14.10 -13.84
C LEU A 137 3.50 -14.54 -15.30
N ALA A 138 4.01 -13.73 -16.23
CA ALA A 138 3.97 -14.05 -17.66
C ALA A 138 4.83 -15.30 -18.02
N GLU A 139 5.87 -15.61 -17.26
CA GLU A 139 6.65 -16.84 -17.40
C GLU A 139 5.88 -18.07 -16.90
N ASN A 140 5.19 -17.93 -15.77
CA ASN A 140 4.51 -19.05 -15.12
C ASN A 140 3.13 -19.36 -15.72
N ILE A 141 2.44 -18.35 -16.30
CA ILE A 141 1.08 -18.46 -16.80
C ILE A 141 1.08 -18.29 -18.31
N THR A 142 0.72 -19.33 -19.04
CA THR A 142 0.70 -19.34 -20.52
C THR A 142 -0.65 -18.91 -21.09
N ASP A 143 -1.74 -19.09 -20.35
CA ASP A 143 -3.08 -18.64 -20.75
C ASP A 143 -3.23 -17.14 -20.46
N ASP A 144 -3.51 -16.36 -21.50
CA ASP A 144 -3.57 -14.91 -21.42
C ASP A 144 -4.77 -14.40 -20.60
N GLN A 145 -5.88 -15.13 -20.57
CA GLN A 145 -7.05 -14.77 -19.77
C GLN A 145 -6.82 -15.02 -18.27
N GLU A 146 -6.18 -16.13 -17.95
CA GLU A 146 -5.78 -16.40 -16.57
C GLU A 146 -4.69 -15.42 -16.12
N LEU A 147 -3.73 -15.09 -16.99
CA LEU A 147 -2.71 -14.07 -16.71
C LEU A 147 -3.35 -12.69 -16.47
N LEU A 148 -4.34 -12.30 -17.28
CA LEU A 148 -5.11 -11.09 -17.05
C LEU A 148 -5.81 -11.12 -15.68
N LYS A 149 -6.51 -12.19 -15.37
CA LYS A 149 -7.25 -12.35 -14.12
C LYS A 149 -6.35 -12.23 -12.89
N GLN A 150 -5.19 -12.89 -12.89
CA GLN A 150 -4.21 -12.79 -11.80
C GLN A 150 -3.58 -11.39 -11.73
N GLY A 151 -3.24 -10.82 -12.88
CA GLY A 151 -2.68 -9.48 -12.97
C GLY A 151 -3.63 -8.40 -12.47
N MET A 152 -4.93 -8.50 -12.74
CA MET A 152 -5.94 -7.54 -12.23
C MET A 152 -5.93 -7.42 -10.71
N MET A 153 -5.67 -8.51 -9.98
CA MET A 153 -5.57 -8.48 -8.51
C MET A 153 -4.40 -7.62 -8.03
N ILE A 154 -3.28 -7.61 -8.77
CA ILE A 154 -2.12 -6.77 -8.45
C ILE A 154 -2.48 -5.29 -8.60
N TYR A 155 -3.19 -4.92 -9.66
CA TYR A 155 -3.61 -3.54 -9.88
C TYR A 155 -4.71 -3.10 -8.89
N ASP A 156 -5.62 -3.99 -8.49
CA ASP A 156 -6.56 -3.72 -7.38
C ASP A 156 -5.81 -3.43 -6.08
N ALA A 157 -4.77 -4.22 -5.77
CA ALA A 157 -3.93 -4.01 -4.58
C ALA A 157 -3.14 -2.69 -4.65
N LEU A 158 -2.50 -2.39 -5.80
CA LEU A 158 -1.77 -1.14 -6.02
C LEU A 158 -2.69 0.08 -5.93
N TYR A 159 -3.89 0.00 -6.49
CA TYR A 159 -4.87 1.08 -6.41
C TYR A 159 -5.36 1.31 -4.97
N THR A 160 -5.63 0.24 -4.23
CA THR A 160 -5.99 0.31 -2.82
C THR A 160 -4.86 0.96 -2.00
N TRP A 161 -3.61 0.55 -2.24
CA TRP A 161 -2.44 1.15 -1.63
C TRP A 161 -2.31 2.65 -1.98
N ALA A 162 -2.47 3.02 -3.25
CA ALA A 162 -2.38 4.41 -3.69
C ALA A 162 -3.47 5.30 -3.08
N ARG A 163 -4.68 4.77 -2.86
CA ARG A 163 -5.77 5.47 -2.14
C ARG A 163 -5.43 5.69 -0.67
N HIS A 164 -4.89 4.69 -0.01
CA HIS A 164 -4.52 4.77 1.40
C HIS A 164 -3.32 5.70 1.62
N LEU A 165 -2.35 5.72 0.71
CA LEU A 165 -1.21 6.62 0.77
C LEU A 165 -1.62 8.10 0.77
N GLN A 166 -2.73 8.45 0.11
CA GLN A 166 -3.20 9.84 0.04
C GLN A 166 -4.08 10.25 1.22
N ASN A 167 -4.80 9.32 1.80
CA ASN A 167 -5.75 9.56 2.91
C ASN A 167 -5.11 9.30 4.27
N GLU A 168 -4.14 8.42 4.35
CA GLU A 168 -3.37 8.21 5.55
C GLU A 168 -2.24 9.24 5.55
N LYS A 169 -2.27 10.18 6.50
CA LYS A 169 -1.01 10.65 7.06
C LYS A 169 -0.31 9.38 7.49
N HIS A 170 0.73 8.97 6.76
CA HIS A 170 1.55 7.85 7.16
C HIS A 170 1.73 7.94 8.67
N THR A 171 1.04 7.10 9.40
CA THR A 171 1.56 6.65 10.67
C THR A 171 2.72 5.77 10.26
N GLN A 172 3.83 6.44 9.88
CA GLN A 172 5.13 5.84 9.84
C GLN A 172 5.19 4.92 11.04
N ASN A 173 5.68 3.72 10.85
CA ASN A 173 5.93 2.79 11.93
C ASN A 173 6.31 3.61 13.18
N PRO A 174 5.67 3.41 14.34
CA PRO A 174 5.94 4.21 15.54
C PRO A 174 7.43 4.36 15.85
N ILE A 175 8.24 3.40 15.40
CA ILE A 175 9.70 3.41 15.52
C ILE A 175 10.34 4.41 14.54
N GLU A 176 9.80 4.59 13.33
CA GLU A 176 10.27 5.60 12.36
C GLU A 176 9.98 7.03 12.84
N ASN A 177 8.80 7.26 13.41
CA ASN A 177 8.47 8.54 14.06
C ASN A 177 9.37 8.82 15.27
N LEU A 178 9.68 7.78 16.04
CA LEU A 178 10.62 7.86 17.11
C LEU A 178 12.00 8.31 16.63
N LEU A 179 12.51 7.71 15.55
CA LEU A 179 13.81 8.05 14.99
C LEU A 179 13.84 9.47 14.43
N LEU A 180 12.75 9.89 13.77
CA LEU A 180 12.59 11.26 13.30
C LEU A 180 12.54 12.26 14.47
N ASP A 181 11.92 11.91 15.59
CA ASP A 181 11.87 12.77 16.77
C ASP A 181 13.21 12.80 17.53
N VAL A 182 13.92 11.67 17.59
CA VAL A 182 15.34 11.64 18.04
C VAL A 182 16.17 12.56 17.17
N TYR A 183 16.07 12.41 15.86
CA TYR A 183 16.83 13.18 14.90
C TYR A 183 16.51 14.68 14.99
N LYS A 184 15.24 15.07 15.07
CA LYS A 184 14.82 16.46 15.24
C LYS A 184 15.29 17.07 16.56
N LYS A 185 15.10 16.38 17.69
CA LYS A 185 15.58 16.83 18.99
C LYS A 185 17.11 16.96 19.02
N PHE A 186 17.80 16.04 18.35
CA PHE A 186 19.25 16.08 18.27
C PHE A 186 19.75 17.27 17.44
N LEU A 187 19.12 17.58 16.29
CA LEU A 187 19.41 18.75 15.48
C LEU A 187 19.18 20.06 16.22
N GLN A 188 18.22 20.09 17.14
CA GLN A 188 17.93 21.29 17.96
C GLN A 188 18.94 21.50 19.10
N THR A 189 19.63 20.46 19.58
CA THR A 189 20.51 20.52 20.75
C THR A 189 22.00 20.71 20.43
N LYS A 190 22.46 20.35 19.24
CA LYS A 190 23.86 20.54 18.82
C LYS A 190 23.90 20.89 17.34
N GLY A 191 24.20 22.15 17.03
CA GLY A 191 24.33 22.63 15.65
C GLY A 191 25.11 21.67 14.76
N ASP A 192 24.59 21.39 13.58
CA ASP A 192 25.14 20.80 12.36
C ASP A 192 25.92 19.47 12.36
N LYS A 193 26.09 18.76 13.47
CA LYS A 193 26.74 17.44 13.48
C LYS A 193 25.87 16.38 14.16
N VAL A 194 25.11 15.66 13.34
CA VAL A 194 24.46 14.39 13.75
C VAL A 194 25.56 13.36 14.00
N PRO A 195 25.65 12.71 15.17
CA PRO A 195 26.63 11.67 15.40
C PRO A 195 26.40 10.50 14.43
N ASP A 196 27.49 9.90 13.98
CA ASP A 196 27.44 8.77 13.02
C ASP A 196 26.57 7.62 13.54
N TRP A 197 26.62 7.33 14.85
CA TRP A 197 25.77 6.30 15.47
C TRP A 197 24.25 6.56 15.34
N ALA A 198 23.81 7.81 15.30
CA ALA A 198 22.38 8.13 15.17
C ALA A 198 21.89 7.92 13.73
N ARG A 199 22.78 8.03 12.76
CA ARG A 199 22.54 7.74 11.33
C ARG A 199 22.49 6.23 11.10
N GLU A 200 23.45 5.49 11.63
CA GLU A 200 23.53 4.04 11.60
C GLU A 200 22.37 3.38 12.38
N LEU A 201 21.94 3.98 13.50
CA LEU A 201 20.77 3.50 14.24
C LEU A 201 19.51 3.54 13.39
N LYS A 202 19.34 4.58 12.56
CA LYS A 202 18.22 4.67 11.62
C LYS A 202 18.22 3.50 10.62
N GLU A 203 19.36 3.18 10.04
CA GLU A 203 19.50 2.11 9.06
C GLU A 203 19.24 0.73 9.69
N ILE A 204 19.77 0.47 10.88
CA ILE A 204 19.57 -0.79 11.60
C ILE A 204 18.11 -1.01 12.01
N ILE A 205 17.42 0.05 12.43
CA ILE A 205 16.02 -0.06 12.82
C ILE A 205 15.13 -0.23 11.59
N GLN A 206 15.42 0.44 10.49
CA GLN A 206 14.71 0.28 9.21
C GLN A 206 14.80 -1.17 8.72
N ASP A 207 15.97 -1.75 8.76
CA ASP A 207 16.24 -3.13 8.31
C ASP A 207 15.55 -4.20 9.19
N GLN A 208 15.36 -3.90 10.49
CA GLN A 208 14.75 -4.84 11.45
C GLN A 208 13.23 -4.69 11.62
N ILE A 209 12.65 -3.58 11.21
CA ILE A 209 11.21 -3.34 11.24
C ILE A 209 10.49 -4.26 10.25
N ASP A 210 11.07 -4.46 9.06
CA ASP A 210 10.51 -5.29 8.01
C ASP A 210 10.58 -6.80 8.35
N THR A 211 11.40 -7.18 9.32
CA THR A 211 11.64 -8.59 9.68
C THR A 211 10.97 -9.05 10.97
N ASN A 212 10.18 -8.21 11.65
CA ASN A 212 9.46 -8.55 12.90
C ASN A 212 10.37 -9.05 14.05
N LEU A 213 11.68 -8.73 14.01
CA LEU A 213 12.66 -9.16 14.99
C LEU A 213 12.59 -8.29 16.26
N ALA A 214 12.73 -8.92 17.41
CA ALA A 214 12.74 -8.25 18.70
C ALA A 214 13.98 -7.34 18.82
N LEU A 215 13.78 -6.03 18.65
CA LEU A 215 14.82 -5.02 18.81
C LEU A 215 15.45 -5.13 20.21
N ASN A 216 16.73 -5.44 20.25
CA ASN A 216 17.50 -5.58 21.49
C ASN A 216 18.62 -4.53 21.51
N LEU A 217 18.62 -3.68 22.55
CA LEU A 217 19.60 -2.62 22.72
C LEU A 217 21.06 -3.13 22.65
N LYS A 218 21.32 -4.38 23.08
CA LYS A 218 22.64 -4.99 23.02
C LYS A 218 23.08 -5.25 21.57
N GLN A 219 22.19 -5.74 20.71
CA GLN A 219 22.48 -5.96 19.29
C GLN A 219 22.70 -4.63 18.58
N ILE A 220 21.85 -3.65 18.85
CA ILE A 220 21.98 -2.28 18.31
C ILE A 220 23.32 -1.68 18.71
N SER A 221 23.72 -1.82 20.00
CA SER A 221 25.00 -1.28 20.48
C SER A 221 26.21 -1.94 19.83
N GLN A 222 26.12 -3.25 19.53
CA GLN A 222 27.15 -3.98 18.79
C GLN A 222 27.28 -3.50 17.36
N SER A 223 26.16 -3.32 16.66
CA SER A 223 26.13 -2.83 15.26
C SER A 223 26.68 -1.38 15.17
N LEU A 224 26.34 -0.54 16.17
CA LEU A 224 26.81 0.84 16.24
C LEU A 224 28.26 0.98 16.78
N ASN A 225 28.90 -0.12 17.13
CA ASN A 225 30.22 -0.14 17.79
C ASN A 225 30.31 0.80 19.01
N VAL A 226 29.24 0.88 19.81
CA VAL A 226 29.16 1.67 21.04
C VAL A 226 28.85 0.77 22.23
N HIS A 227 29.27 1.20 23.42
CA HIS A 227 28.99 0.40 24.62
C HIS A 227 27.51 0.47 24.98
N PRO A 228 26.84 -0.67 25.33
CA PRO A 228 25.40 -0.69 25.64
C PRO A 228 24.96 0.30 26.71
N SER A 229 25.79 0.50 27.73
CA SER A 229 25.49 1.46 28.81
C SER A 229 25.58 2.91 28.38
N TYR A 230 26.43 3.24 27.38
CA TYR A 230 26.48 4.55 26.78
C TYR A 230 25.21 4.81 25.98
N LEU A 231 24.85 3.90 25.09
CA LEU A 231 23.64 4.00 24.27
C LEU A 231 22.38 4.11 25.15
N SER A 232 22.27 3.31 26.21
CA SER A 232 21.15 3.36 27.16
C SER A 232 21.02 4.71 27.86
N ARG A 233 22.16 5.26 28.33
CA ARG A 233 22.18 6.55 29.04
C ARG A 233 21.86 7.72 28.09
N GLU A 234 22.43 7.72 26.90
CA GLU A 234 22.15 8.78 25.91
C GLU A 234 20.70 8.69 25.43
N PHE A 235 20.16 7.47 25.24
CA PHE A 235 18.76 7.27 24.90
C PHE A 235 17.84 7.88 25.95
N SER A 236 18.00 7.56 27.23
CA SER A 236 17.15 8.08 28.31
C SER A 236 17.15 9.61 28.39
N LYS A 237 18.27 10.27 28.13
CA LYS A 237 18.36 11.74 28.13
C LYS A 237 17.45 12.43 27.11
N TYR A 238 17.16 11.74 26.00
CA TYR A 238 16.37 12.31 24.88
C TYR A 238 14.93 11.80 24.85
N PHE A 239 14.59 10.77 25.67
CA PHE A 239 13.30 10.07 25.63
C PHE A 239 12.62 10.01 27.00
N ASP A 240 12.26 11.17 27.55
CA ASP A 240 11.45 11.33 28.76
C ASP A 240 11.98 10.48 29.96
N ASP A 241 13.30 10.34 30.07
CA ASP A 241 13.98 9.47 31.03
C ASP A 241 13.58 7.99 30.99
N LEU A 242 12.94 7.56 29.90
CA LEU A 242 12.55 6.16 29.69
C LEU A 242 13.73 5.31 29.23
N SER A 243 13.79 4.07 29.72
CA SER A 243 14.67 3.08 29.09
C SER A 243 14.18 2.76 27.67
N PHE A 244 15.10 2.32 26.81
CA PHE A 244 14.74 1.87 25.45
C PHE A 244 13.59 0.85 25.44
N GLY A 245 13.63 -0.13 26.36
CA GLY A 245 12.56 -1.14 26.47
C GLY A 245 11.21 -0.56 26.93
N ASP A 246 11.21 0.43 27.83
CA ASP A 246 9.98 1.09 28.28
C ASP A 246 9.40 1.98 27.18
N TYR A 247 10.25 2.63 26.42
CA TYR A 247 9.83 3.45 25.31
C TYR A 247 9.19 2.60 24.20
N ILE A 248 9.81 1.50 23.80
CA ILE A 248 9.22 0.55 22.82
C ILE A 248 7.87 0.01 23.34
N ARG A 249 7.77 -0.32 24.64
CA ARG A 249 6.50 -0.75 25.24
C ARG A 249 5.42 0.32 25.15
N LYS A 250 5.77 1.58 25.42
CA LYS A 250 4.86 2.73 25.28
C LYS A 250 4.33 2.84 23.86
N LEU A 251 5.22 2.83 22.85
CA LEU A 251 4.82 2.92 21.45
C LEU A 251 3.88 1.78 21.00
N ARG A 252 4.18 0.55 21.42
CA ARG A 252 3.31 -0.61 21.14
C ARG A 252 1.91 -0.42 21.76
N ILE A 253 1.84 0.16 22.94
CA ILE A 253 0.56 0.45 23.59
C ILE A 253 -0.17 1.59 22.90
N ASP A 254 0.50 2.65 22.50
CA ASP A 254 -0.11 3.76 21.74
C ASP A 254 -0.70 3.25 20.41
N ARG A 255 0.00 2.36 19.71
CA ARG A 255 -0.52 1.68 18.53
C ARG A 255 -1.71 0.76 18.83
N ALA A 256 -1.66 0.03 19.95
CA ALA A 256 -2.78 -0.81 20.39
C ALA A 256 -4.03 0.03 20.71
N VAL A 257 -3.87 1.20 21.29
CA VAL A 257 -4.98 2.16 21.55
C VAL A 257 -5.64 2.58 20.23
N GLN A 258 -4.85 2.90 19.19
CA GLN A 258 -5.37 3.23 17.86
C GLN A 258 -6.15 2.05 17.27
N LEU A 259 -5.57 0.84 17.26
CA LEU A 259 -6.24 -0.35 16.73
C LEU A 259 -7.53 -0.70 17.51
N LEU A 260 -7.56 -0.48 18.82
CA LEU A 260 -8.78 -0.66 19.63
C LEU A 260 -9.88 0.34 19.26
N HIS A 261 -9.51 1.53 18.80
CA HIS A 261 -10.44 2.57 18.37
C HIS A 261 -10.91 2.35 16.93
N ASP A 262 -10.00 2.02 16.02
CA ASP A 262 -10.22 2.10 14.57
C ASP A 262 -10.63 0.75 13.95
N THR A 263 -10.55 -0.37 14.71
CA THR A 263 -10.78 -1.71 14.18
C THR A 263 -11.53 -2.62 15.15
N ASP A 264 -12.15 -3.68 14.58
CA ASP A 264 -12.77 -4.75 15.34
C ASP A 264 -11.84 -5.95 15.62
N HIS A 265 -10.54 -5.79 15.45
CA HIS A 265 -9.56 -6.86 15.73
C HIS A 265 -9.70 -7.39 17.14
N SER A 266 -9.57 -8.71 17.30
CA SER A 266 -9.52 -9.36 18.61
C SER A 266 -8.29 -8.87 19.40
N LEU A 267 -8.34 -9.01 20.73
CA LEU A 267 -7.20 -8.63 21.57
C LEU A 267 -5.95 -9.47 21.30
N SER A 268 -6.12 -10.70 20.82
CA SER A 268 -5.00 -11.56 20.40
C SER A 268 -4.37 -11.04 19.11
N GLU A 269 -5.17 -10.64 18.13
CA GLU A 269 -4.67 -10.02 16.89
C GLU A 269 -3.97 -8.70 17.17
N ILE A 270 -4.54 -7.83 18.02
CA ILE A 270 -3.89 -6.57 18.42
C ILE A 270 -2.57 -6.83 19.13
N ALA A 271 -2.50 -7.81 20.02
CA ALA A 271 -1.25 -8.19 20.67
C ALA A 271 -0.19 -8.59 19.62
N TYR A 272 -0.56 -9.42 18.65
CA TYR A 272 0.32 -9.85 17.57
C TYR A 272 0.74 -8.66 16.69
N LEU A 273 -0.20 -7.86 16.20
CA LEU A 273 0.04 -6.70 15.33
C LEU A 273 0.90 -5.60 15.99
N THR A 274 0.93 -5.57 17.31
CA THR A 274 1.72 -4.60 18.10
C THR A 274 3.01 -5.20 18.66
N GLY A 275 3.36 -6.44 18.25
CA GLY A 275 4.63 -7.08 18.56
C GLY A 275 4.76 -7.60 20.00
N PHE A 276 3.64 -7.90 20.67
CA PHE A 276 3.67 -8.64 21.94
C PHE A 276 3.72 -10.15 21.69
N SER A 277 4.42 -10.88 22.58
CA SER A 277 4.54 -12.33 22.48
C SER A 277 3.21 -13.07 22.60
N ASP A 278 2.30 -12.53 23.41
CA ASP A 278 0.98 -13.10 23.67
C ASP A 278 0.01 -12.06 24.24
N GLN A 279 -1.29 -12.41 24.24
CA GLN A 279 -2.35 -11.53 24.75
C GLN A 279 -2.24 -11.24 26.25
N SER A 280 -1.72 -12.17 27.06
CA SER A 280 -1.59 -11.98 28.50
C SER A 280 -0.52 -10.96 28.83
N HIS A 281 0.61 -11.03 28.15
CA HIS A 281 1.68 -10.03 28.22
C HIS A 281 1.18 -8.66 27.76
N PHE A 282 0.53 -8.59 26.62
CA PHE A 282 -0.12 -7.37 26.11
C PHE A 282 -1.06 -6.77 27.17
N THR A 283 -2.01 -7.54 27.67
CA THR A 283 -3.03 -7.07 28.62
C THR A 283 -2.40 -6.49 29.88
N ARG A 284 -1.37 -7.14 30.40
CA ARG A 284 -0.64 -6.69 31.60
C ARG A 284 0.07 -5.36 31.35
N ILE A 285 0.77 -5.21 30.22
CA ILE A 285 1.48 -3.97 29.88
C ILE A 285 0.49 -2.86 29.56
N PHE A 286 -0.56 -3.13 28.80
CA PHE A 286 -1.61 -2.17 28.49
C PHE A 286 -2.23 -1.60 29.78
N LYS A 287 -2.62 -2.47 30.73
CA LYS A 287 -3.16 -2.04 32.03
C LYS A 287 -2.16 -1.17 32.81
N LYS A 288 -0.88 -1.51 32.75
CA LYS A 288 0.18 -0.73 33.43
C LYS A 288 0.31 0.69 32.83
N VAL A 289 0.20 0.83 31.52
CA VAL A 289 0.42 2.11 30.81
C VAL A 289 -0.88 2.95 30.78
N VAL A 290 -2.01 2.34 30.47
CA VAL A 290 -3.31 3.03 30.24
C VAL A 290 -4.17 3.09 31.52
N GLY A 291 -3.84 2.30 32.55
CA GLY A 291 -4.57 2.25 33.83
C GLY A 291 -5.79 1.30 33.83
N GLN A 292 -6.21 0.78 32.68
CA GLN A 292 -7.35 -0.14 32.55
C GLN A 292 -7.08 -1.26 31.55
N ASN A 293 -7.85 -2.35 31.61
CA ASN A 293 -7.71 -3.47 30.69
C ASN A 293 -8.14 -3.09 29.27
N PRO A 294 -7.55 -3.67 28.20
CA PRO A 294 -7.91 -3.40 26.80
C PRO A 294 -9.40 -3.62 26.52
N SER A 295 -10.01 -4.69 27.07
CA SER A 295 -11.45 -4.96 26.90
C SER A 295 -12.33 -3.88 27.51
N ALA A 296 -11.97 -3.38 28.70
CA ALA A 296 -12.68 -2.28 29.37
C ALA A 296 -12.52 -0.98 28.59
N TYR A 297 -11.31 -0.74 28.06
CA TYR A 297 -11.00 0.42 27.22
C TYR A 297 -11.90 0.45 25.98
N ARG A 298 -11.98 -0.66 25.22
CA ARG A 298 -12.85 -0.78 24.03
C ARG A 298 -14.32 -0.58 24.37
N LYS A 299 -14.82 -1.16 25.47
CA LYS A 299 -16.23 -0.97 25.89
C LYS A 299 -16.55 0.48 26.22
N ASN A 300 -15.57 1.23 26.73
CA ASN A 300 -15.76 2.63 27.06
C ASN A 300 -15.75 3.54 25.80
N LEU A 301 -15.02 3.14 24.74
CA LEU A 301 -15.07 3.81 23.45
C LEU A 301 -16.45 3.68 22.80
N ALA A 302 -17.04 2.47 22.84
CA ALA A 302 -18.35 2.20 22.26
C ALA A 302 -19.53 2.89 22.99
N LYS A 303 -19.29 3.52 24.14
CA LYS A 303 -20.31 4.25 24.92
C LYS A 303 -20.28 5.77 24.72
N LYS A 304 -19.29 6.27 23.99
CA LYS A 304 -19.17 7.68 23.59
C LYS A 304 -19.61 7.85 22.13
#